data_2e4a1825162c4b2af55895799504f016
#
_entry.id   2e4a1825162c4b2af55895799504f016
#
_cell.length_a   1.000
_cell.length_b   1.000
_cell.length_c   1.000
_cell.angle_alpha   90.00
_cell.angle_beta   90.00
_cell.angle_gamma   90.00
#
_symmetry.space_group_name_H-M   'P 1'
#
loop_
_entity.id
_entity.type
_entity.pdbx_description
1 polymer ?
#
loop_
_entity_poly.entity_id
_entity_poly.type
_entity_poly.pdbx_seq_one_letter_code
_entity_poly.pdbx_strand_id
1 'polypeptide(L)'
;MIIPSLATTFLCSFLLILSMNALNFAVSLSMHSASLYRIEAFFLNTPGPVEADSILKTLETFESISSLDYISAEQALEEFKKSFPEDMLYLVEGNPLPASLRIQIRANSQNLETIQKTSERLLAMPEISAVQAPTEWIKRWESFKWHFFAIPMAVSALMLGILWLIMWNAMRLTLISRKELVNNIKYSGGTPFFILFPFVMEGLLQGLAGAGLAVILFGIIEKNILVYFPMLSEFMQRSQHASLFVLLFVAISEAAVSFFTVRKFLTQGT
;
A
#
# COMPACT_ATOMS: atom_id res chain seq x y z
N MET A 1 2.70 24.63 -27.78
CA MET A 1 2.83 23.17 -27.51
C MET A 1 3.05 22.88 -26.03
N ILE A 2 3.54 23.81 -25.22
CA ILE A 2 3.85 23.61 -23.78
C ILE A 2 2.59 23.29 -22.94
N ILE A 3 1.47 24.00 -23.19
CA ILE A 3 0.25 23.83 -22.37
C ILE A 3 -0.35 22.41 -22.44
N PRO A 4 -0.56 21.81 -23.64
CA PRO A 4 -1.08 20.44 -23.70
C PRO A 4 -0.16 19.41 -23.04
N SER A 5 1.16 19.53 -23.22
CA SER A 5 2.11 18.60 -22.60
C SER A 5 2.16 18.77 -21.08
N LEU A 6 2.10 19.99 -20.56
CA LEU A 6 2.02 20.25 -19.13
C LEU A 6 0.73 19.67 -18.52
N ALA A 7 -0.42 19.83 -19.22
CA ALA A 7 -1.69 19.28 -18.76
C ALA A 7 -1.66 17.74 -18.71
N THR A 8 -1.03 17.08 -19.69
CA THR A 8 -0.88 15.62 -19.69
C THR A 8 0.08 15.14 -18.61
N THR A 9 1.22 15.84 -18.41
CA THR A 9 2.14 15.54 -17.30
C THR A 9 1.45 15.67 -15.96
N PHE A 10 0.67 16.74 -15.75
CA PHE A 10 -0.14 16.96 -14.55
C PHE A 10 -1.11 15.77 -14.32
N LEU A 11 -1.91 15.42 -15.34
CA LEU A 11 -2.91 14.36 -15.23
C LEU A 11 -2.27 12.98 -14.94
N CYS A 12 -1.22 12.63 -15.69
CA CYS A 12 -0.49 11.38 -15.48
C CYS A 12 0.15 11.34 -14.10
N SER A 13 0.78 12.44 -13.65
CA SER A 13 1.38 12.53 -12.33
C SER A 13 0.35 12.41 -11.21
N PHE A 14 -0.82 13.03 -11.38
CA PHE A 14 -1.91 12.93 -10.42
C PHE A 14 -2.41 11.48 -10.28
N LEU A 15 -2.62 10.78 -11.39
CA LEU A 15 -3.01 9.37 -11.39
C LEU A 15 -1.92 8.45 -10.83
N LEU A 16 -0.64 8.76 -11.08
CA LEU A 16 0.48 8.05 -10.46
C LEU A 16 0.50 8.24 -8.94
N ILE A 17 0.26 9.46 -8.43
CA ILE A 17 0.16 9.73 -7.00
C ILE A 17 -1.00 8.94 -6.39
N LEU A 18 -2.18 8.94 -7.00
CA LEU A 18 -3.32 8.16 -6.55
C LEU A 18 -3.01 6.67 -6.51
N SER A 19 -2.39 6.14 -7.56
CA SER A 19 -2.01 4.74 -7.67
C SER A 19 -0.96 4.33 -6.63
N MET A 20 0.05 5.17 -6.39
CA MET A 20 1.06 4.93 -5.37
C MET A 20 0.48 4.98 -3.95
N ASN A 21 -0.45 5.90 -3.70
CA ASN A 21 -1.17 5.94 -2.41
C ASN A 21 -2.11 4.74 -2.23
N ALA A 22 -2.74 4.25 -3.30
CA ALA A 22 -3.51 3.00 -3.26
C ALA A 22 -2.62 1.79 -2.93
N LEU A 23 -1.39 1.73 -3.45
CA LEU A 23 -0.41 0.71 -3.07
C LEU A 23 0.00 0.82 -1.60
N ASN A 24 0.28 2.03 -1.10
CA ASN A 24 0.60 2.26 0.31
C ASN A 24 -0.56 1.84 1.22
N PHE A 25 -1.79 2.16 0.84
CA PHE A 25 -2.98 1.73 1.54
C PHE A 25 -3.11 0.20 1.56
N ALA A 26 -2.88 -0.46 0.42
CA ALA A 26 -2.89 -1.92 0.33
C ALA A 26 -1.83 -2.57 1.23
N VAL A 27 -0.61 -2.00 1.30
CA VAL A 27 0.45 -2.44 2.21
C VAL A 27 0.04 -2.25 3.66
N SER A 28 -0.48 -1.08 4.03
CA SER A 28 -0.95 -0.80 5.38
C SER A 28 -2.06 -1.74 5.81
N LEU A 29 -3.04 -1.97 4.92
CA LEU A 29 -4.13 -2.92 5.17
C LEU A 29 -3.60 -4.35 5.35
N SER A 30 -2.61 -4.76 4.55
CA SER A 30 -1.95 -6.06 4.69
C SER A 30 -1.21 -6.20 6.02
N MET A 31 -0.58 -5.14 6.53
CA MET A 31 0.08 -5.14 7.83
C MET A 31 -0.93 -5.22 8.98
N HIS A 32 -2.05 -4.48 8.89
CA HIS A 32 -3.12 -4.53 9.90
C HIS A 32 -3.91 -5.85 9.85
N SER A 33 -3.92 -6.53 8.70
CA SER A 33 -4.56 -7.85 8.57
C SER A 33 -3.89 -8.95 9.43
N ALA A 34 -2.71 -8.70 9.99
CA ALA A 34 -2.09 -9.61 10.94
C ALA A 34 -3.02 -9.95 12.12
N SER A 35 -3.86 -9.01 12.56
CA SER A 35 -4.87 -9.24 13.60
C SER A 35 -5.98 -10.23 13.15
N LEU A 36 -6.18 -10.43 11.86
CA LEU A 36 -7.12 -11.41 11.33
C LEU A 36 -6.62 -12.85 11.51
N TYR A 37 -5.29 -13.05 11.61
CA TYR A 37 -4.67 -14.36 11.81
C TYR A 37 -4.57 -14.69 13.29
N ARG A 38 -5.70 -14.44 14.00
CA ARG A 38 -5.89 -14.75 15.42
C ARG A 38 -6.91 -15.88 15.55
N ILE A 39 -6.58 -16.84 16.40
CA ILE A 39 -7.47 -17.94 16.76
C ILE A 39 -7.87 -17.73 18.21
N GLU A 40 -9.15 -17.87 18.52
CA GLU A 40 -9.66 -17.93 19.89
C GLU A 40 -10.13 -19.36 20.18
N ALA A 41 -9.50 -19.98 21.18
CA ALA A 41 -9.88 -21.31 21.67
C ALA A 41 -10.56 -21.16 23.05
N PHE A 42 -11.76 -21.69 23.16
CA PHE A 42 -12.55 -21.60 24.40
C PHE A 42 -12.40 -22.89 25.19
N PHE A 43 -12.18 -22.75 26.48
CA PHE A 43 -12.07 -23.88 27.36
C PHE A 43 -13.44 -24.48 27.68
N LEU A 44 -13.48 -25.81 27.86
CA LEU A 44 -14.68 -26.51 28.29
C LEU A 44 -15.02 -26.17 29.74
N ASN A 45 -13.99 -26.17 30.60
CA ASN A 45 -14.04 -25.77 31.99
C ASN A 45 -12.89 -24.79 32.23
N THR A 46 -13.06 -23.84 33.15
CA THR A 46 -11.99 -22.91 33.52
C THR A 46 -10.79 -23.70 34.03
N PRO A 47 -9.64 -23.72 33.32
CA PRO A 47 -8.50 -24.53 33.77
C PRO A 47 -7.93 -23.95 35.04
N GLY A 48 -7.40 -24.86 35.91
CA GLY A 48 -6.59 -24.43 37.04
C GLY A 48 -5.28 -23.80 36.59
N PRO A 49 -4.61 -23.01 37.46
CA PRO A 49 -3.38 -22.28 37.06
C PRO A 49 -2.28 -23.21 36.52
N VAL A 50 -2.17 -24.42 37.06
CA VAL A 50 -1.17 -25.43 36.65
C VAL A 50 -1.51 -26.06 35.30
N GLU A 51 -2.82 -26.30 35.04
CA GLU A 51 -3.29 -26.83 33.76
C GLU A 51 -3.14 -25.81 32.65
N ALA A 52 -3.49 -24.56 32.90
CA ALA A 52 -3.31 -23.47 31.97
C ALA A 52 -1.84 -23.31 31.55
N ASP A 53 -0.90 -23.36 32.51
CA ASP A 53 0.54 -23.27 32.24
C ASP A 53 1.06 -24.47 31.42
N SER A 54 0.55 -25.67 31.65
CA SER A 54 0.94 -26.84 30.87
C SER A 54 0.44 -26.77 29.42
N ILE A 55 -0.78 -26.29 29.19
CA ILE A 55 -1.36 -26.09 27.86
C ILE A 55 -0.56 -25.02 27.12
N LEU A 56 -0.27 -23.87 27.76
CA LEU A 56 0.54 -22.80 27.19
C LEU A 56 1.91 -23.31 26.74
N LYS A 57 2.63 -24.06 27.59
CA LYS A 57 3.93 -24.67 27.26
C LYS A 57 3.85 -25.62 26.08
N THR A 58 2.79 -26.39 25.98
CA THR A 58 2.58 -27.31 24.85
C THR A 58 2.37 -26.55 23.55
N LEU A 59 1.60 -25.45 23.59
CA LEU A 59 1.31 -24.64 22.42
C LEU A 59 2.48 -23.75 22.00
N GLU A 60 3.35 -23.34 22.93
CA GLU A 60 4.59 -22.62 22.62
C GLU A 60 5.56 -23.42 21.73
N THR A 61 5.45 -24.77 21.76
CA THR A 61 6.25 -25.62 20.87
C THR A 61 5.84 -25.56 19.41
N PHE A 62 4.70 -24.93 19.09
CA PHE A 62 4.23 -24.84 17.73
C PHE A 62 4.92 -23.65 17.02
N GLU A 63 5.76 -23.96 16.02
CA GLU A 63 6.52 -22.96 15.26
C GLU A 63 5.66 -21.86 14.60
N SER A 64 4.39 -22.18 14.33
CA SER A 64 3.42 -21.25 13.71
C SER A 64 2.89 -20.18 14.66
N ILE A 65 3.09 -20.31 15.96
CA ILE A 65 2.54 -19.41 16.98
C ILE A 65 3.55 -18.30 17.30
N SER A 66 3.05 -17.07 17.39
CA SER A 66 3.84 -15.87 17.74
C SER A 66 3.63 -15.46 19.19
N SER A 67 2.38 -15.44 19.66
CA SER A 67 2.03 -15.14 21.03
C SER A 67 0.80 -15.93 21.46
N LEU A 68 0.74 -16.17 22.76
CA LEU A 68 -0.36 -16.87 23.46
C LEU A 68 -0.77 -16.01 24.63
N ASP A 69 -2.05 -15.62 24.66
CA ASP A 69 -2.61 -14.83 25.73
C ASP A 69 -3.79 -15.58 26.37
N TYR A 70 -3.66 -15.94 27.64
CA TYR A 70 -4.75 -16.53 28.41
C TYR A 70 -5.69 -15.41 28.89
N ILE A 71 -6.96 -15.52 28.59
CA ILE A 71 -8.01 -14.60 28.97
C ILE A 71 -8.93 -15.32 29.96
N SER A 72 -8.94 -14.87 31.23
CA SER A 72 -9.85 -15.44 32.20
C SER A 72 -11.31 -15.05 31.89
N ALA A 73 -12.27 -15.80 32.46
CA ALA A 73 -13.70 -15.47 32.31
C ALA A 73 -14.04 -14.05 32.78
N GLU A 74 -13.37 -13.58 33.84
CA GLU A 74 -13.55 -12.23 34.37
C GLU A 74 -13.00 -11.15 33.41
N GLN A 75 -11.80 -11.40 32.84
CA GLN A 75 -11.20 -10.50 31.86
C GLN A 75 -12.04 -10.46 30.56
N ALA A 76 -12.55 -11.61 30.11
CA ALA A 76 -13.44 -11.69 28.96
C ALA A 76 -14.71 -10.82 29.19
N LEU A 77 -15.28 -10.88 30.40
CA LEU A 77 -16.44 -10.05 30.75
C LEU A 77 -16.11 -8.55 30.79
N GLU A 78 -14.93 -8.18 31.29
CA GLU A 78 -14.48 -6.77 31.26
C GLU A 78 -14.26 -6.24 29.84
N GLU A 79 -13.63 -7.04 28.96
CA GLU A 79 -13.46 -6.69 27.55
C GLU A 79 -14.82 -6.54 26.84
N PHE A 80 -15.76 -7.45 27.15
CA PHE A 80 -17.12 -7.39 26.62
C PHE A 80 -17.85 -6.11 27.05
N LYS A 81 -17.77 -5.76 28.34
CA LYS A 81 -18.37 -4.53 28.88
C LYS A 81 -17.83 -3.26 28.24
N LYS A 82 -16.55 -3.24 27.87
CA LYS A 82 -15.93 -2.10 27.17
C LYS A 82 -16.38 -1.97 25.72
N SER A 83 -16.75 -3.08 25.09
CA SER A 83 -17.06 -3.16 23.67
C SER A 83 -18.55 -3.02 23.34
N PHE A 84 -19.42 -3.32 24.30
CA PHE A 84 -20.87 -3.32 24.13
C PHE A 84 -21.58 -2.43 25.16
N PRO A 85 -22.73 -1.81 24.81
CA PRO A 85 -23.54 -1.03 25.74
C PRO A 85 -24.01 -1.87 26.95
N GLU A 86 -24.07 -1.26 28.12
CA GLU A 86 -24.43 -1.94 29.36
C GLU A 86 -25.79 -2.66 29.29
N ASP A 87 -26.72 -2.18 28.48
CA ASP A 87 -28.06 -2.76 28.34
C ASP A 87 -28.11 -4.21 27.87
N MET A 88 -27.04 -4.70 27.19
CA MET A 88 -26.98 -6.10 26.77
C MET A 88 -26.66 -7.08 27.92
N LEU A 89 -26.08 -6.61 29.01
CA LEU A 89 -25.64 -7.45 30.13
C LEU A 89 -26.75 -7.77 31.11
N TYR A 90 -27.80 -6.95 31.15
CA TYR A 90 -28.94 -7.18 32.03
C TYR A 90 -29.78 -8.42 31.69
N LEU A 91 -29.56 -9.01 30.52
CA LEU A 91 -30.31 -10.18 30.05
C LEU A 91 -29.71 -11.52 30.51
N VAL A 92 -28.53 -11.50 31.13
CA VAL A 92 -27.82 -12.72 31.52
C VAL A 92 -27.42 -12.67 32.99
N GLU A 93 -27.92 -13.61 33.79
CA GLU A 93 -27.51 -13.78 35.18
C GLU A 93 -26.12 -14.46 35.25
N GLY A 94 -25.15 -13.80 35.88
CA GLY A 94 -23.79 -14.29 36.03
C GLY A 94 -22.88 -13.97 34.85
N ASN A 95 -21.71 -14.64 34.78
CA ASN A 95 -20.78 -14.54 33.68
C ASN A 95 -20.93 -15.72 32.70
N PRO A 96 -21.52 -15.53 31.50
CA PRO A 96 -21.70 -16.61 30.55
C PRO A 96 -20.45 -16.88 29.70
N LEU A 97 -19.41 -16.02 29.81
CA LEU A 97 -18.22 -16.11 28.97
C LEU A 97 -17.23 -17.11 29.58
N PRO A 98 -16.82 -18.14 28.81
CA PRO A 98 -15.77 -19.06 29.25
C PRO A 98 -14.40 -18.38 29.22
N ALA A 99 -13.43 -18.94 29.92
CA ALA A 99 -12.04 -18.61 29.73
C ALA A 99 -11.62 -19.00 28.31
N SER A 100 -10.74 -18.23 27.71
CA SER A 100 -10.27 -18.45 26.34
C SER A 100 -8.76 -18.29 26.24
N LEU A 101 -8.23 -18.86 25.17
CA LEU A 101 -6.83 -18.72 24.77
C LEU A 101 -6.79 -17.98 23.44
N ARG A 102 -6.16 -16.82 23.43
CA ARG A 102 -5.96 -16.00 22.24
C ARG A 102 -4.62 -16.31 21.63
N ILE A 103 -4.62 -16.84 20.43
CA ILE A 103 -3.46 -17.37 19.74
C ILE A 103 -3.18 -16.50 18.51
N GLN A 104 -2.01 -15.87 18.45
CA GLN A 104 -1.59 -15.10 17.28
C GLN A 104 -0.66 -15.93 16.41
N ILE A 105 -0.97 -16.04 15.12
CA ILE A 105 -0.11 -16.75 14.16
C ILE A 105 1.06 -15.86 13.73
N ARG A 106 2.24 -16.45 13.63
CA ARG A 106 3.48 -15.79 13.22
C ARG A 106 3.39 -15.28 11.77
N ALA A 107 3.96 -14.11 11.50
CA ALA A 107 3.85 -13.40 10.22
C ALA A 107 4.24 -14.24 8.99
N ASN A 108 5.27 -15.09 9.11
CA ASN A 108 5.73 -15.96 8.03
C ASN A 108 4.83 -17.19 7.77
N SER A 109 3.91 -17.47 8.68
CA SER A 109 2.99 -18.62 8.65
C SER A 109 1.53 -18.20 8.51
N GLN A 110 1.26 -16.92 8.22
CA GLN A 110 -0.08 -16.35 8.08
C GLN A 110 -0.72 -16.76 6.75
N ASN A 111 -1.33 -17.93 6.74
CA ASN A 111 -2.13 -18.45 5.62
C ASN A 111 -3.30 -19.29 6.14
N LEU A 112 -4.28 -19.52 5.26
CA LEU A 112 -5.50 -20.25 5.60
C LEU A 112 -5.21 -21.68 6.07
N GLU A 113 -4.27 -22.37 5.43
CA GLU A 113 -3.90 -23.73 5.76
C GLU A 113 -3.35 -23.86 7.19
N THR A 114 -2.48 -22.93 7.60
CA THR A 114 -1.93 -22.89 8.97
C THR A 114 -3.04 -22.65 10.00
N ILE A 115 -3.96 -21.73 9.73
CA ILE A 115 -5.11 -21.46 10.60
C ILE A 115 -5.95 -22.72 10.78
N GLN A 116 -6.30 -23.40 9.68
CA GLN A 116 -7.11 -24.60 9.70
C GLN A 116 -6.40 -25.73 10.48
N LYS A 117 -5.15 -26.02 10.15
CA LYS A 117 -4.36 -27.04 10.85
C LYS A 117 -4.21 -26.75 12.35
N THR A 118 -3.97 -25.48 12.71
CA THR A 118 -3.86 -25.09 14.12
C THR A 118 -5.19 -25.23 14.82
N SER A 119 -6.29 -24.80 14.19
CA SER A 119 -7.64 -24.93 14.74
C SER A 119 -8.05 -26.39 14.94
N GLU A 120 -7.74 -27.28 13.98
CA GLU A 120 -8.00 -28.72 14.09
C GLU A 120 -7.21 -29.37 15.26
N ARG A 121 -5.94 -28.97 15.43
CA ARG A 121 -5.10 -29.47 16.54
C ARG A 121 -5.63 -28.98 17.90
N LEU A 122 -6.10 -27.75 17.98
CA LEU A 122 -6.73 -27.18 19.18
C LEU A 122 -8.02 -27.93 19.54
N LEU A 123 -8.89 -28.15 18.54
CA LEU A 123 -10.14 -28.91 18.72
C LEU A 123 -9.91 -30.39 19.13
N ALA A 124 -8.74 -30.95 18.82
CA ALA A 124 -8.37 -32.30 19.25
C ALA A 124 -7.96 -32.39 20.73
N MET A 125 -7.77 -31.25 21.40
CA MET A 125 -7.45 -31.20 22.84
C MET A 125 -8.73 -31.36 23.66
N PRO A 126 -8.78 -32.26 24.65
CA PRO A 126 -9.98 -32.51 25.44
C PRO A 126 -10.42 -31.34 26.31
N GLU A 127 -9.53 -30.39 26.59
CA GLU A 127 -9.75 -29.21 27.39
C GLU A 127 -10.47 -28.09 26.59
N ILE A 128 -10.46 -28.17 25.25
CA ILE A 128 -11.00 -27.13 24.36
C ILE A 128 -12.41 -27.52 23.89
N SER A 129 -13.37 -26.65 24.17
CA SER A 129 -14.77 -26.85 23.77
C SER A 129 -15.07 -26.35 22.36
N ALA A 130 -14.47 -25.23 21.99
CA ALA A 130 -14.70 -24.61 20.69
C ALA A 130 -13.49 -23.78 20.27
N VAL A 131 -13.31 -23.66 18.95
CA VAL A 131 -12.27 -22.81 18.36
C VAL A 131 -12.93 -21.87 17.35
N GLN A 132 -12.71 -20.59 17.53
CA GLN A 132 -13.16 -19.55 16.62
C GLN A 132 -11.97 -18.99 15.85
N ALA A 133 -12.03 -19.08 14.54
CA ALA A 133 -11.05 -18.49 13.65
C ALA A 133 -11.77 -17.86 12.46
N PRO A 134 -11.37 -16.68 12.01
CA PRO A 134 -12.06 -15.96 10.92
C PRO A 134 -11.69 -16.51 9.53
N THR A 135 -11.84 -17.81 9.32
CA THR A 135 -11.40 -18.56 8.12
C THR A 135 -12.03 -18.03 6.83
N GLU A 136 -13.34 -17.66 6.86
CA GLU A 136 -14.04 -17.11 5.71
C GLU A 136 -13.47 -15.72 5.30
N TRP A 137 -13.13 -14.87 6.27
CA TRP A 137 -12.49 -13.59 6.02
C TRP A 137 -11.09 -13.75 5.45
N ILE A 138 -10.30 -14.67 6.02
CA ILE A 138 -8.95 -14.97 5.55
C ILE A 138 -9.00 -15.49 4.11
N LYS A 139 -9.91 -16.42 3.80
CA LYS A 139 -10.10 -16.95 2.45
C LYS A 139 -10.45 -15.84 1.43
N ARG A 140 -11.38 -14.96 1.78
CA ARG A 140 -11.74 -13.81 0.94
C ARG A 140 -10.56 -12.85 0.79
N TRP A 141 -9.85 -12.56 1.87
CA TRP A 141 -8.67 -11.71 1.84
C TRP A 141 -7.57 -12.28 0.95
N GLU A 142 -7.23 -13.56 1.09
CA GLU A 142 -6.20 -14.20 0.28
C GLU A 142 -6.54 -14.23 -1.21
N SER A 143 -7.80 -14.44 -1.57
CA SER A 143 -8.22 -14.41 -2.97
C SER A 143 -8.23 -13.00 -3.56
N PHE A 144 -8.44 -11.97 -2.73
CA PHE A 144 -8.62 -10.60 -3.20
C PHE A 144 -7.35 -9.73 -3.08
N LYS A 145 -6.45 -10.06 -2.16
CA LYS A 145 -5.21 -9.27 -1.90
C LYS A 145 -4.39 -9.01 -3.17
N TRP A 146 -4.33 -9.98 -4.09
CA TRP A 146 -3.59 -9.83 -5.35
C TRP A 146 -4.09 -8.64 -6.18
N HIS A 147 -5.41 -8.42 -6.23
CA HIS A 147 -6.01 -7.34 -6.99
C HIS A 147 -5.66 -5.96 -6.41
N PHE A 148 -5.53 -5.85 -5.08
CA PHE A 148 -5.10 -4.61 -4.42
C PHE A 148 -3.69 -4.17 -4.81
N PHE A 149 -2.82 -5.10 -5.19
CA PHE A 149 -1.47 -4.78 -5.66
C PHE A 149 -1.40 -4.70 -7.18
N ALA A 150 -2.03 -5.63 -7.89
CA ALA A 150 -1.95 -5.73 -9.34
C ALA A 150 -2.60 -4.54 -10.07
N ILE A 151 -3.77 -4.09 -9.61
CA ILE A 151 -4.49 -2.99 -10.26
C ILE A 151 -3.71 -1.67 -10.18
N PRO A 152 -3.30 -1.16 -9.00
CA PRO A 152 -2.52 0.06 -8.93
C PRO A 152 -1.18 -0.05 -9.68
N MET A 153 -0.53 -1.20 -9.65
CA MET A 153 0.71 -1.42 -10.37
C MET A 153 0.52 -1.37 -11.89
N ALA A 154 -0.54 -1.98 -12.40
CA ALA A 154 -0.90 -1.93 -13.81
C ALA A 154 -1.26 -0.50 -14.26
N VAL A 155 -2.03 0.23 -13.46
CA VAL A 155 -2.36 1.63 -13.71
C VAL A 155 -1.09 2.50 -13.73
N SER A 156 -0.18 2.32 -12.78
CA SER A 156 1.09 3.05 -12.74
C SER A 156 1.93 2.78 -14.00
N ALA A 157 2.06 1.53 -14.40
CA ALA A 157 2.81 1.15 -15.60
C ALA A 157 2.18 1.74 -16.88
N LEU A 158 0.85 1.72 -16.98
CA LEU A 158 0.12 2.30 -18.10
C LEU A 158 0.32 3.82 -18.16
N MET A 159 0.19 4.52 -17.02
CA MET A 159 0.37 5.97 -16.94
C MET A 159 1.80 6.39 -17.32
N LEU A 160 2.82 5.66 -16.86
CA LEU A 160 4.20 5.89 -17.26
C LEU A 160 4.41 5.69 -18.77
N GLY A 161 3.83 4.64 -19.33
CA GLY A 161 3.89 4.37 -20.78
C GLY A 161 3.26 5.51 -21.59
N ILE A 162 2.08 5.99 -21.18
CA ILE A 162 1.39 7.10 -21.83
C ILE A 162 2.22 8.38 -21.71
N LEU A 163 2.73 8.70 -20.53
CA LEU A 163 3.56 9.88 -20.29
C LEU A 163 4.81 9.87 -21.16
N TRP A 164 5.51 8.74 -21.24
CA TRP A 164 6.69 8.60 -22.09
C TRP A 164 6.38 8.75 -23.57
N LEU A 165 5.28 8.17 -24.04
CA LEU A 165 4.85 8.26 -25.44
C LEU A 165 4.49 9.69 -25.83
N ILE A 166 3.73 10.39 -24.98
CA ILE A 166 3.33 11.79 -25.23
C ILE A 166 4.56 12.69 -25.20
N MET A 167 5.44 12.53 -24.20
CA MET A 167 6.66 13.34 -24.10
C MET A 167 7.61 13.10 -25.26
N TRP A 168 7.78 11.85 -25.69
CA TRP A 168 8.54 11.51 -26.89
C TRP A 168 8.01 12.24 -28.13
N ASN A 169 6.70 12.19 -28.35
CA ASN A 169 6.06 12.87 -29.49
C ASN A 169 6.20 14.39 -29.38
N ALA A 170 5.95 14.99 -28.22
CA ALA A 170 6.07 16.43 -28.00
C ALA A 170 7.51 16.91 -28.26
N MET A 171 8.50 16.19 -27.74
CA MET A 171 9.90 16.52 -27.91
C MET A 171 10.33 16.38 -29.39
N ARG A 172 9.88 15.33 -30.08
CA ARG A 172 10.14 15.14 -31.51
C ARG A 172 9.58 16.31 -32.34
N LEU A 173 8.35 16.74 -32.08
CA LEU A 173 7.74 17.89 -32.77
C LEU A 173 8.49 19.18 -32.47
N THR A 174 8.92 19.40 -31.22
CA THR A 174 9.74 20.56 -30.83
C THR A 174 11.07 20.60 -31.58
N LEU A 175 11.73 19.46 -31.73
CA LEU A 175 12.99 19.36 -32.48
C LEU A 175 12.80 19.63 -33.97
N ILE A 176 11.72 19.12 -34.58
CA ILE A 176 11.39 19.39 -35.99
C ILE A 176 11.12 20.87 -36.20
N SER A 177 10.35 21.51 -35.33
CA SER A 177 10.03 22.94 -35.44
C SER A 177 11.24 23.85 -35.22
N ARG A 178 12.26 23.40 -34.49
CA ARG A 178 13.51 24.14 -34.21
C ARG A 178 14.71 23.60 -35.01
N LYS A 179 14.47 22.86 -36.11
CA LYS A 179 15.52 22.19 -36.90
C LYS A 179 16.57 23.17 -37.46
N GLU A 180 16.13 24.32 -37.95
CA GLU A 180 17.03 25.37 -38.48
C GLU A 180 17.96 25.93 -37.39
N LEU A 181 17.44 26.18 -36.19
CA LEU A 181 18.23 26.66 -35.06
C LEU A 181 19.27 25.61 -34.66
N VAL A 182 18.89 24.33 -34.58
CA VAL A 182 19.81 23.22 -34.28
C VAL A 182 20.91 23.10 -35.33
N ASN A 183 20.56 23.23 -36.62
CA ASN A 183 21.54 23.20 -37.72
C ASN A 183 22.49 24.40 -37.68
N ASN A 184 21.99 25.60 -37.43
CA ASN A 184 22.83 26.80 -37.31
C ASN A 184 23.86 26.66 -36.17
N ILE A 185 23.47 26.10 -35.03
CA ILE A 185 24.40 25.81 -33.92
C ILE A 185 25.45 24.76 -34.36
N LYS A 186 25.05 23.69 -35.06
CA LYS A 186 25.96 22.69 -35.57
C LYS A 186 27.00 23.32 -36.53
N TYR A 187 26.55 24.13 -37.49
CA TYR A 187 27.44 24.78 -38.47
C TYR A 187 28.38 25.81 -37.84
N SER A 188 27.99 26.40 -36.74
CA SER A 188 28.82 27.32 -35.96
C SER A 188 29.82 26.61 -35.04
N GLY A 189 29.93 25.27 -35.10
CA GLY A 189 30.85 24.49 -34.28
C GLY A 189 30.35 24.19 -32.85
N GLY A 190 29.06 24.36 -32.59
CA GLY A 190 28.45 24.07 -31.28
C GLY A 190 28.57 22.59 -30.90
N THR A 191 28.95 22.30 -29.66
CA THR A 191 29.04 20.93 -29.15
C THR A 191 27.63 20.30 -29.00
N PRO A 192 27.51 18.97 -29.13
CA PRO A 192 26.24 18.25 -28.91
C PRO A 192 25.62 18.55 -27.58
N PHE A 193 26.41 18.76 -26.53
CA PHE A 193 25.95 19.12 -25.19
C PHE A 193 25.23 20.46 -25.18
N PHE A 194 25.75 21.45 -25.91
CA PHE A 194 25.13 22.77 -25.97
C PHE A 194 23.74 22.75 -26.63
N ILE A 195 23.53 21.83 -27.57
CA ILE A 195 22.22 21.59 -28.18
C ILE A 195 21.30 20.82 -27.23
N LEU A 196 21.82 19.83 -26.52
CA LEU A 196 21.08 18.88 -25.66
C LEU A 196 20.55 19.55 -24.39
N PHE A 197 21.38 20.39 -23.76
CA PHE A 197 21.11 20.97 -22.47
C PHE A 197 19.77 21.71 -22.37
N PRO A 198 19.40 22.67 -23.27
CA PRO A 198 18.14 23.38 -23.16
C PRO A 198 16.91 22.48 -23.26
N PHE A 199 16.94 21.43 -24.06
CA PHE A 199 15.82 20.50 -24.20
C PHE A 199 15.68 19.58 -22.99
N VAL A 200 16.78 19.15 -22.39
CA VAL A 200 16.73 18.37 -21.13
C VAL A 200 16.20 19.22 -20.01
N MET A 201 16.63 20.49 -19.92
CA MET A 201 16.10 21.44 -18.93
C MET A 201 14.62 21.75 -19.17
N GLU A 202 14.16 21.85 -20.41
CA GLU A 202 12.74 22.02 -20.75
C GLU A 202 11.92 20.82 -20.23
N GLY A 203 12.37 19.57 -20.46
CA GLY A 203 11.72 18.38 -19.93
C GLY A 203 11.72 18.35 -18.40
N LEU A 204 12.86 18.63 -17.77
CA LEU A 204 12.96 18.67 -16.30
C LEU A 204 11.98 19.68 -15.70
N LEU A 205 11.97 20.92 -16.22
CA LEU A 205 11.08 21.98 -15.73
C LEU A 205 9.60 21.64 -15.93
N GLN A 206 9.27 21.03 -17.06
CA GLN A 206 7.92 20.58 -17.37
C GLN A 206 7.47 19.48 -16.41
N GLY A 207 8.34 18.47 -16.16
CA GLY A 207 8.09 17.42 -15.19
C GLY A 207 7.88 17.97 -13.78
N LEU A 208 8.75 18.90 -13.34
CA LEU A 208 8.63 19.57 -12.04
C LEU A 208 7.33 20.37 -11.92
N ALA A 209 6.97 21.13 -12.95
CA ALA A 209 5.77 21.96 -12.93
C ALA A 209 4.49 21.10 -12.95
N GLY A 210 4.39 20.12 -13.85
CA GLY A 210 3.22 19.23 -13.95
C GLY A 210 3.04 18.35 -12.70
N ALA A 211 4.09 17.68 -12.27
CA ALA A 211 4.04 16.85 -11.07
C ALA A 211 3.88 17.70 -9.80
N GLY A 212 4.49 18.89 -9.74
CA GLY A 212 4.32 19.83 -8.63
C GLY A 212 2.87 20.26 -8.43
N LEU A 213 2.19 20.63 -9.52
CA LEU A 213 0.76 20.93 -9.49
C LEU A 213 -0.08 19.73 -9.03
N ALA A 214 0.29 18.51 -9.46
CA ALA A 214 -0.38 17.29 -9.04
C ALA A 214 -0.22 17.03 -7.54
N VAL A 215 0.99 17.23 -6.99
CA VAL A 215 1.26 17.11 -5.54
C VAL A 215 0.46 18.12 -4.73
N ILE A 216 0.39 19.38 -5.20
CA ILE A 216 -0.38 20.42 -4.51
C ILE A 216 -1.88 20.08 -4.50
N LEU A 217 -2.44 19.69 -5.65
CA LEU A 217 -3.84 19.30 -5.72
C LEU A 217 -4.15 18.09 -4.85
N PHE A 218 -3.29 17.07 -4.91
CA PHE A 218 -3.45 15.88 -4.07
C PHE A 218 -3.42 16.24 -2.58
N GLY A 219 -2.46 17.07 -2.15
CA GLY A 219 -2.37 17.51 -0.76
C GLY A 219 -3.59 18.31 -0.27
N ILE A 220 -4.22 19.10 -1.15
CA ILE A 220 -5.48 19.79 -0.84
C ILE A 220 -6.61 18.77 -0.64
N ILE A 221 -6.72 17.79 -1.53
CA ILE A 221 -7.75 16.74 -1.46
C ILE A 221 -7.54 15.90 -0.19
N GLU A 222 -6.30 15.46 0.08
CA GLU A 222 -5.93 14.71 1.26
C GLU A 222 -6.34 15.40 2.56
N LYS A 223 -5.99 16.68 2.72
CA LYS A 223 -6.39 17.47 3.89
C LYS A 223 -7.90 17.54 4.07
N ASN A 224 -8.66 17.73 2.99
CA ASN A 224 -10.11 17.77 3.07
C ASN A 224 -10.70 16.40 3.45
N ILE A 225 -10.17 15.30 2.90
CA ILE A 225 -10.61 13.95 3.27
C ILE A 225 -10.37 13.68 4.76
N LEU A 226 -9.21 14.06 5.29
CA LEU A 226 -8.88 13.84 6.70
C LEU A 226 -9.76 14.63 7.67
N VAL A 227 -10.32 15.77 7.26
CA VAL A 227 -11.29 16.52 8.06
C VAL A 227 -12.58 15.72 8.26
N TYR A 228 -13.06 15.01 7.22
CA TYR A 228 -14.29 14.22 7.30
C TYR A 228 -14.06 12.80 7.81
N PHE A 229 -12.87 12.24 7.61
CA PHE A 229 -12.51 10.87 7.96
C PHE A 229 -11.17 10.81 8.72
N PRO A 230 -11.11 11.29 9.98
CA PRO A 230 -9.87 11.32 10.77
C PRO A 230 -9.20 9.94 10.95
N MET A 231 -10.02 8.87 10.95
CA MET A 231 -9.54 7.49 11.10
C MET A 231 -8.61 7.04 9.95
N LEU A 232 -8.61 7.75 8.81
CA LEU A 232 -7.72 7.45 7.69
C LEU A 232 -6.31 8.05 7.88
N SER A 233 -6.08 8.84 8.93
CA SER A 233 -4.79 9.51 9.17
C SER A 233 -3.60 8.53 9.27
N GLU A 234 -3.79 7.38 9.91
CA GLU A 234 -2.75 6.34 10.02
C GLU A 234 -2.35 5.76 8.67
N PHE A 235 -3.31 5.57 7.77
CA PHE A 235 -3.08 5.05 6.44
C PHE A 235 -2.44 6.08 5.50
N MET A 236 -2.72 7.36 5.72
CA MET A 236 -2.27 8.46 4.87
C MET A 236 -0.93 9.08 5.31
N GLN A 237 -0.39 8.70 6.46
CA GLN A 237 0.87 9.25 6.99
C GLN A 237 2.08 9.06 6.05
N ARG A 238 2.05 8.04 5.17
CA ARG A 238 3.09 7.78 4.16
C ARG A 238 2.84 8.46 2.81
N SER A 239 1.70 9.14 2.64
CA SER A 239 1.30 9.72 1.35
C SER A 239 2.24 10.83 0.89
N GLN A 240 2.74 11.65 1.81
CA GLN A 240 3.65 12.76 1.49
C GLN A 240 4.97 12.27 0.88
N HIS A 241 5.57 11.20 1.42
CA HIS A 241 6.78 10.62 0.86
C HIS A 241 6.54 10.00 -0.52
N ALA A 242 5.38 9.35 -0.71
CA ALA A 242 4.99 8.81 -2.00
C ALA A 242 4.80 9.91 -3.06
N SER A 243 4.17 11.01 -2.70
CA SER A 243 3.92 12.15 -3.59
C SER A 243 5.22 12.84 -4.00
N LEU A 244 6.16 13.05 -3.08
CA LEU A 244 7.48 13.59 -3.37
C LEU A 244 8.31 12.64 -4.24
N PHE A 245 8.23 11.33 -3.99
CA PHE A 245 8.89 10.34 -4.83
C PHE A 245 8.38 10.40 -6.27
N VAL A 246 7.05 10.47 -6.48
CA VAL A 246 6.45 10.58 -7.81
C VAL A 246 6.89 11.87 -8.50
N LEU A 247 6.94 13.01 -7.79
CA LEU A 247 7.41 14.29 -8.34
C LEU A 247 8.82 14.17 -8.90
N LEU A 248 9.76 13.68 -8.09
CA LEU A 248 11.16 13.53 -8.52
C LEU A 248 11.29 12.51 -9.65
N PHE A 249 10.58 11.40 -9.55
CA PHE A 249 10.61 10.35 -10.56
C PHE A 249 10.09 10.82 -11.92
N VAL A 250 8.98 11.55 -11.96
CA VAL A 250 8.42 12.12 -13.19
C VAL A 250 9.37 13.15 -13.78
N ALA A 251 9.90 14.07 -12.98
CA ALA A 251 10.84 15.09 -13.45
C ALA A 251 12.10 14.47 -14.07
N ILE A 252 12.68 13.48 -13.42
CA ILE A 252 13.87 12.75 -13.93
C ILE A 252 13.49 11.96 -15.18
N SER A 253 12.34 11.29 -15.22
CA SER A 253 11.92 10.50 -16.37
C SER A 253 11.67 11.37 -17.61
N GLU A 254 11.07 12.56 -17.47
CA GLU A 254 10.88 13.49 -18.58
C GLU A 254 12.21 14.07 -19.09
N ALA A 255 13.13 14.40 -18.18
CA ALA A 255 14.47 14.79 -18.55
C ALA A 255 15.21 13.68 -19.32
N ALA A 256 15.06 12.43 -18.90
CA ALA A 256 15.65 11.27 -19.58
C ALA A 256 15.05 11.07 -20.98
N VAL A 257 13.72 11.13 -21.13
CA VAL A 257 13.06 11.03 -22.44
C VAL A 257 13.52 12.14 -23.38
N SER A 258 13.64 13.38 -22.88
CA SER A 258 14.16 14.52 -23.63
C SER A 258 15.60 14.23 -24.09
N PHE A 259 16.46 13.76 -23.19
CA PHE A 259 17.85 13.41 -23.50
C PHE A 259 17.93 12.36 -24.60
N PHE A 260 17.23 11.23 -24.48
CA PHE A 260 17.27 10.16 -25.46
C PHE A 260 16.70 10.57 -26.82
N THR A 261 15.62 11.36 -26.82
CA THR A 261 14.98 11.84 -28.05
C THR A 261 15.90 12.78 -28.83
N VAL A 262 16.50 13.76 -28.13
CA VAL A 262 17.44 14.72 -28.76
C VAL A 262 18.69 14.00 -29.25
N ARG A 263 19.27 13.11 -28.44
CA ARG A 263 20.45 12.32 -28.84
C ARG A 263 20.17 11.51 -30.11
N LYS A 264 19.03 10.82 -30.17
CA LYS A 264 18.63 10.05 -31.35
C LYS A 264 18.47 10.94 -32.59
N PHE A 265 17.85 12.11 -32.42
CA PHE A 265 17.70 13.08 -33.52
C PHE A 265 19.05 13.58 -34.05
N LEU A 266 20.00 13.87 -33.16
CA LEU A 266 21.33 14.33 -33.54
C LEU A 266 22.15 13.25 -34.27
N THR A 267 21.95 11.98 -33.96
CA THR A 267 22.64 10.84 -34.61
C THR A 267 22.00 10.42 -35.93
N GLN A 268 20.71 10.64 -36.14
CA GLN A 268 20.02 10.28 -37.39
C GLN A 268 20.07 11.40 -38.45
N GLY A 269 20.50 12.59 -38.09
CA GLY A 269 20.62 13.74 -38.98
C GLY A 269 22.04 13.96 -39.55
N THR A 270 22.94 12.95 -39.41
CA THR A 270 24.22 12.84 -40.10
C THR A 270 24.09 11.83 -41.19
#